data_13d2d0f24123ec75a3b18d06f147623c
#
_entry.id   13d2d0f24123ec75a3b18d06f147623c
#
_cell.length_a   1.000
_cell.length_b   1.000
_cell.length_c   1.000
_cell.angle_alpha   90.00
_cell.angle_beta   90.00
_cell.angle_gamma   90.00
#
_symmetry.space_group_name_H-M   'P 1'
#
loop_
_entity.id
_entity.type
_entity.pdbx_description
1 polymer ?
#
loop_
_entity_poly.entity_id
_entity_poly.type
_entity_poly.pdbx_seq_one_letter_code
_entity_poly.pdbx_strand_id
1 'polypeptide(L)'
;MADNFDPSMYSPEFGTAAKLTEWENEPTVLLLKEELDIAKQSHDDHVSQVKSWLDLRNVTGSVKPKTGENRSSVQPKLVRRQAEWRYSALSEPFHTAEDMFSVKPKTWEDTRAAEQNTLVLNYQFRTKLNRVRFIDEFTRTSVDEGTCVVRLGWLRETEAVEEEITTWQYEQIIDQVALDALQQAMALRTENPNEFLNLPEDLQESVKYSMETSTPAMAVAVSSEMAEVEKVRKNQPTLDIINFENFYLDPSCEGDLDKASFAVISFETSKAELLKDGRY
;
A
#
# COMPACT_ATOMS: atom_id res chain seq x y z
N MET A 1 -23.56 12.68 -32.84
CA MET A 1 -22.50 11.83 -33.41
C MET A 1 -22.01 11.01 -32.25
N ALA A 2 -22.32 9.72 -32.26
CA ALA A 2 -21.81 8.80 -31.26
C ALA A 2 -20.38 8.46 -31.68
N ASP A 3 -19.39 8.92 -30.88
CA ASP A 3 -18.01 8.49 -31.06
C ASP A 3 -17.97 6.99 -30.86
N ASN A 4 -17.67 6.26 -31.92
CA ASN A 4 -17.38 4.85 -31.87
C ASN A 4 -16.11 4.68 -31.02
N PHE A 5 -16.28 4.25 -29.80
CA PHE A 5 -15.22 3.78 -28.95
C PHE A 5 -14.68 2.47 -29.56
N ASP A 6 -13.50 2.57 -30.17
CA ASP A 6 -12.80 1.39 -30.73
C ASP A 6 -11.86 0.82 -29.64
N PRO A 7 -12.20 -0.33 -29.06
CA PRO A 7 -11.37 -0.96 -28.02
C PRO A 7 -10.00 -1.43 -28.54
N SER A 8 -9.79 -1.47 -29.87
CA SER A 8 -8.51 -1.88 -30.46
C SER A 8 -7.43 -0.79 -30.44
N MET A 9 -7.77 0.44 -30.06
CA MET A 9 -6.81 1.55 -29.90
C MET A 9 -5.99 1.47 -28.61
N TYR A 10 -6.37 0.62 -27.66
CA TYR A 10 -5.55 0.38 -26.48
C TYR A 10 -4.44 -0.59 -26.85
N SER A 11 -3.20 -0.14 -26.68
CA SER A 11 -2.02 -0.99 -26.83
C SER A 11 -2.22 -2.30 -26.07
N PRO A 12 -1.95 -3.46 -26.67
CA PRO A 12 -2.11 -4.77 -26.00
C PRO A 12 -1.29 -4.90 -24.72
N GLU A 13 -0.30 -4.06 -24.50
CA GLU A 13 0.47 -3.99 -23.25
C GLU A 13 -0.33 -3.42 -22.09
N PHE A 14 -1.34 -2.56 -22.35
CA PHE A 14 -2.25 -2.03 -21.32
C PHE A 14 -3.56 -2.83 -21.19
N GLY A 15 -3.94 -3.57 -22.21
CA GLY A 15 -5.14 -4.44 -22.20
C GLY A 15 -4.98 -5.75 -21.45
N THR A 16 -3.75 -6.13 -21.14
CA THR A 16 -3.39 -7.21 -20.24
C THR A 16 -2.87 -6.67 -18.91
N ALA A 17 -3.55 -5.69 -18.31
CA ALA A 17 -3.53 -5.60 -16.87
C ALA A 17 -3.82 -7.02 -16.39
N ALA A 18 -2.78 -7.70 -15.88
CA ALA A 18 -2.84 -9.10 -15.53
C ALA A 18 -4.18 -9.35 -14.87
N LYS A 19 -5.03 -10.18 -15.47
CA LYS A 19 -6.22 -10.67 -14.80
C LYS A 19 -5.69 -11.25 -13.51
N LEU A 20 -5.87 -10.53 -12.41
CA LEU A 20 -5.37 -10.92 -11.09
C LEU A 20 -5.90 -12.31 -10.71
N THR A 21 -7.00 -12.69 -11.35
CA THR A 21 -7.60 -14.02 -11.27
C THR A 21 -8.28 -14.30 -12.60
N GLU A 22 -7.96 -15.41 -13.25
CA GLU A 22 -8.78 -15.99 -14.32
C GLU A 22 -10.01 -16.62 -13.65
N TRP A 23 -11.06 -15.84 -13.47
CA TRP A 23 -12.32 -16.41 -13.02
C TRP A 23 -13.00 -17.10 -14.22
N GLU A 24 -13.31 -18.37 -14.08
CA GLU A 24 -14.06 -19.10 -15.09
C GLU A 24 -15.43 -18.47 -15.39
N ASN A 25 -16.04 -17.81 -14.38
CA ASN A 25 -17.30 -17.10 -14.47
C ASN A 25 -17.13 -15.67 -13.91
N GLU A 26 -16.57 -14.79 -14.72
CA GLU A 26 -16.45 -13.37 -14.35
C GLU A 26 -17.86 -12.75 -14.20
N PRO A 27 -18.19 -12.13 -13.06
CA PRO A 27 -19.53 -11.56 -12.84
C PRO A 27 -19.76 -10.40 -13.81
N THR A 28 -20.94 -10.35 -14.40
CA THR A 28 -21.30 -9.25 -15.28
C THR A 28 -21.51 -7.95 -14.50
N VAL A 29 -21.27 -6.80 -15.14
CA VAL A 29 -21.50 -5.48 -14.52
C VAL A 29 -22.95 -5.31 -14.04
N LEU A 30 -23.90 -5.97 -14.71
CA LEU A 30 -25.29 -5.95 -14.30
C LEU A 30 -25.49 -6.65 -12.96
N LEU A 31 -24.93 -7.85 -12.80
CA LEU A 31 -24.98 -8.62 -11.54
C LEU A 31 -24.35 -7.83 -10.40
N LEU A 32 -23.16 -7.25 -10.63
CA LEU A 32 -22.48 -6.43 -9.62
C LEU A 32 -23.32 -5.21 -9.19
N LYS A 33 -24.08 -4.61 -10.11
CA LYS A 33 -25.00 -3.51 -9.77
C LYS A 33 -26.18 -3.98 -8.95
N GLU A 34 -26.77 -5.13 -9.29
CA GLU A 34 -27.87 -5.71 -8.53
C GLU A 34 -27.42 -6.06 -7.09
N GLU A 35 -26.26 -6.67 -6.93
CA GLU A 35 -25.69 -6.97 -5.62
C GLU A 35 -25.40 -5.69 -4.81
N LEU A 36 -24.83 -4.65 -5.45
CA LEU A 36 -24.62 -3.36 -4.81
C LEU A 36 -25.93 -2.71 -4.37
N ASP A 37 -26.99 -2.78 -5.17
CA ASP A 37 -28.30 -2.18 -4.82
C ASP A 37 -28.94 -2.91 -3.64
N ILE A 38 -28.75 -4.22 -3.51
CA ILE A 38 -29.17 -5.00 -2.33
C ILE A 38 -28.39 -4.55 -1.09
N ALA A 39 -27.05 -4.39 -1.23
CA ALA A 39 -26.20 -3.96 -0.12
C ALA A 39 -26.53 -2.53 0.35
N LYS A 40 -26.90 -1.61 -0.56
CA LYS A 40 -27.24 -0.22 -0.24
C LYS A 40 -28.36 -0.09 0.77
N GLN A 41 -29.41 -0.91 0.69
CA GLN A 41 -30.55 -0.79 1.58
C GLN A 41 -30.13 -0.99 3.05
N SER A 42 -29.40 -2.06 3.34
CA SER A 42 -28.90 -2.35 4.69
C SER A 42 -27.86 -1.32 5.15
N HIS A 43 -27.01 -0.88 4.21
CA HIS A 43 -26.00 0.14 4.46
C HIS A 43 -26.61 1.50 4.83
N ASP A 44 -27.62 1.98 4.09
CA ASP A 44 -28.25 3.28 4.32
C ASP A 44 -28.94 3.36 5.69
N ASP A 45 -29.56 2.26 6.13
CA ASP A 45 -30.13 2.15 7.47
C ASP A 45 -29.06 2.30 8.55
N HIS A 46 -27.92 1.63 8.37
CA HIS A 46 -26.79 1.71 9.31
C HIS A 46 -26.14 3.09 9.30
N VAL A 47 -25.93 3.70 8.13
CA VAL A 47 -25.41 5.07 7.99
C VAL A 47 -26.32 6.07 8.70
N SER A 48 -27.63 5.92 8.56
CA SER A 48 -28.61 6.76 9.26
C SER A 48 -28.47 6.64 10.79
N GLN A 49 -28.24 5.42 11.28
CA GLN A 49 -28.01 5.16 12.71
C GLN A 49 -26.70 5.80 13.20
N VAL A 50 -25.60 5.63 12.47
CA VAL A 50 -24.31 6.26 12.80
C VAL A 50 -24.42 7.80 12.82
N LYS A 51 -25.10 8.38 11.83
CA LYS A 51 -25.40 9.82 11.81
C LYS A 51 -26.17 10.28 13.04
N SER A 52 -27.13 9.50 13.51
CA SER A 52 -27.87 9.80 14.74
C SER A 52 -26.97 9.79 15.98
N TRP A 53 -25.99 8.87 16.05
CA TRP A 53 -25.00 8.81 17.14
C TRP A 53 -24.07 10.02 17.13
N LEU A 54 -23.61 10.43 15.92
CA LEU A 54 -22.77 11.64 15.77
C LEU A 54 -23.54 12.92 16.16
N ASP A 55 -24.84 12.99 15.84
CA ASP A 55 -25.72 14.06 16.27
C ASP A 55 -25.89 14.09 17.79
N LEU A 56 -26.06 12.95 18.45
CA LEU A 56 -26.08 12.84 19.91
C LEU A 56 -24.75 13.31 20.53
N ARG A 57 -23.61 12.91 19.96
CA ARG A 57 -22.29 13.33 20.43
C ARG A 57 -22.11 14.84 20.35
N ASN A 58 -22.51 15.43 19.23
CA ASN A 58 -22.29 16.84 18.93
C ASN A 58 -23.43 17.76 19.40
N VAL A 59 -24.56 17.19 19.84
CA VAL A 59 -25.80 17.91 20.18
C VAL A 59 -26.28 18.76 18.99
N THR A 60 -26.39 18.09 17.84
CA THR A 60 -26.79 18.67 16.55
C THR A 60 -28.10 18.05 16.04
N GLY A 61 -28.60 18.51 14.92
CA GLY A 61 -29.76 17.94 14.25
C GLY A 61 -31.03 17.92 15.11
N SER A 62 -31.76 16.80 15.05
CA SER A 62 -33.03 16.60 15.77
C SER A 62 -32.85 16.50 17.29
N VAL A 63 -31.63 16.18 17.74
CA VAL A 63 -31.33 15.98 19.18
C VAL A 63 -31.08 17.31 19.90
N LYS A 64 -30.86 18.40 19.15
CA LYS A 64 -30.64 19.73 19.72
C LYS A 64 -31.90 20.20 20.45
N PRO A 65 -31.83 20.41 21.78
CA PRO A 65 -32.99 20.91 22.55
C PRO A 65 -33.45 22.27 22.03
N LYS A 66 -34.75 22.46 21.90
CA LYS A 66 -35.32 23.79 21.60
C LYS A 66 -35.18 24.69 22.81
N THR A 67 -34.46 25.78 22.65
CA THR A 67 -34.33 26.83 23.69
C THR A 67 -35.61 27.66 23.72
N GLY A 68 -36.19 27.82 24.90
CA GLY A 68 -37.30 28.76 25.09
C GLY A 68 -36.81 30.22 25.06
N GLU A 69 -37.76 31.15 24.86
CA GLU A 69 -37.48 32.58 24.91
C GLU A 69 -36.83 32.95 26.25
N ASN A 70 -35.79 33.79 26.20
CA ASN A 70 -35.05 34.28 27.37
C ASN A 70 -34.28 33.23 28.19
N ARG A 71 -33.95 32.05 27.60
CA ARG A 71 -33.10 31.06 28.21
C ARG A 71 -31.76 30.95 27.52
N SER A 72 -30.73 30.54 28.26
CA SER A 72 -29.40 30.26 27.69
C SER A 72 -29.46 29.16 26.63
N SER A 73 -28.79 29.40 25.49
CA SER A 73 -28.63 28.43 24.42
C SER A 73 -27.41 27.53 24.60
N VAL A 74 -26.66 27.68 25.69
CA VAL A 74 -25.46 26.87 25.97
C VAL A 74 -25.85 25.46 26.35
N GLN A 75 -25.38 24.50 25.58
CA GLN A 75 -25.65 23.09 25.80
C GLN A 75 -24.31 22.34 25.98
N PRO A 76 -24.08 21.72 27.14
CA PRO A 76 -22.85 20.98 27.38
C PRO A 76 -22.84 19.68 26.58
N LYS A 77 -21.76 19.45 25.80
CA LYS A 77 -21.58 18.24 25.00
C LYS A 77 -20.96 17.13 25.85
N LEU A 78 -21.75 16.55 26.77
CA LEU A 78 -21.25 15.57 27.74
C LEU A 78 -20.75 14.29 27.09
N VAL A 79 -21.46 13.78 26.06
CA VAL A 79 -21.06 12.58 25.31
C VAL A 79 -19.71 12.81 24.62
N ARG A 80 -19.53 13.96 24.01
CA ARG A 80 -18.26 14.31 23.38
C ARG A 80 -17.11 14.32 24.39
N ARG A 81 -17.32 14.85 25.59
CA ARG A 81 -16.30 14.85 26.64
C ARG A 81 -15.90 13.43 27.04
N GLN A 82 -16.86 12.51 27.13
CA GLN A 82 -16.57 11.11 27.42
C GLN A 82 -15.83 10.42 26.25
N ALA A 83 -16.20 10.72 25.02
CA ALA A 83 -15.49 10.22 23.84
C ALA A 83 -14.01 10.67 23.81
N GLU A 84 -13.74 11.96 24.10
CA GLU A 84 -12.37 12.51 24.17
C GLU A 84 -11.50 11.76 25.20
N TRP A 85 -12.06 11.41 26.35
CA TRP A 85 -11.33 10.60 27.34
C TRP A 85 -11.06 9.16 26.84
N ARG A 86 -12.02 8.58 26.13
CA ARG A 86 -11.86 7.24 25.53
C ARG A 86 -10.76 7.22 24.46
N TYR A 87 -10.67 8.25 23.62
CA TYR A 87 -9.61 8.32 22.61
C TYR A 87 -8.23 8.25 23.25
N SER A 88 -7.98 9.05 24.27
CA SER A 88 -6.70 9.07 24.97
C SER A 88 -6.40 7.72 25.62
N ALA A 89 -7.36 7.14 26.34
CA ALA A 89 -7.16 5.87 27.03
C ALA A 89 -6.93 4.69 26.08
N LEU A 90 -7.58 4.69 24.91
CA LEU A 90 -7.43 3.62 23.91
C LEU A 90 -6.17 3.79 23.06
N SER A 91 -5.75 5.02 22.76
CA SER A 91 -4.57 5.28 21.94
C SER A 91 -3.25 5.17 22.70
N GLU A 92 -3.25 5.42 24.02
CA GLU A 92 -2.05 5.44 24.86
C GLU A 92 -1.21 4.15 24.76
N PRO A 93 -1.76 2.92 24.86
CA PRO A 93 -0.98 1.70 24.76
C PRO A 93 -0.24 1.56 23.43
N PHE A 94 -0.88 2.03 22.34
CA PHE A 94 -0.31 1.96 21.00
C PHE A 94 0.76 3.02 20.75
N HIS A 95 0.72 4.15 21.45
CA HIS A 95 1.75 5.18 21.35
C HIS A 95 2.97 4.86 22.19
N THR A 96 2.78 4.28 23.38
CA THR A 96 3.85 3.92 24.30
C THR A 96 4.60 2.67 23.89
N ALA A 97 3.97 1.72 23.23
CA ALA A 97 4.65 0.52 22.76
C ALA A 97 5.72 0.85 21.71
N GLU A 98 6.94 0.39 21.92
CA GLU A 98 8.03 0.56 20.96
C GLU A 98 7.78 -0.31 19.74
N ASP A 99 7.48 -1.59 19.95
CA ASP A 99 7.12 -2.55 18.92
C ASP A 99 5.64 -2.92 19.02
N MET A 100 4.94 -2.82 17.90
CA MET A 100 3.50 -3.12 17.82
C MET A 100 3.22 -4.53 17.31
N PHE A 101 4.12 -5.05 16.51
CA PHE A 101 3.96 -6.36 15.88
C PHE A 101 4.97 -7.33 16.44
N SER A 102 4.50 -8.53 16.73
CA SER A 102 5.33 -9.67 17.10
C SER A 102 4.93 -10.86 16.25
N VAL A 103 5.79 -11.26 15.33
CA VAL A 103 5.58 -12.42 14.48
C VAL A 103 6.11 -13.66 15.22
N LYS A 104 5.25 -14.67 15.38
CA LYS A 104 5.64 -15.94 15.98
C LYS A 104 5.91 -16.99 14.91
N PRO A 105 6.99 -17.76 15.02
CA PRO A 105 7.28 -18.82 14.07
C PRO A 105 6.22 -19.92 14.19
N LYS A 106 5.87 -20.53 13.07
CA LYS A 106 4.95 -21.67 13.02
C LYS A 106 5.71 -23.00 13.14
N THR A 107 6.92 -23.05 12.57
CA THR A 107 7.86 -24.17 12.65
C THR A 107 9.17 -23.68 13.25
N TRP A 108 10.01 -24.60 13.70
CA TRP A 108 11.32 -24.25 14.27
C TRP A 108 12.26 -23.61 13.24
N GLU A 109 12.16 -24.02 12.00
CA GLU A 109 12.93 -23.50 10.87
C GLU A 109 12.60 -22.04 10.57
N ASP A 110 11.36 -21.61 10.84
CA ASP A 110 10.87 -20.24 10.57
C ASP A 110 11.30 -19.21 11.64
N THR A 111 11.97 -19.64 12.71
CA THR A 111 12.29 -18.75 13.85
C THR A 111 13.04 -17.50 13.41
N ARG A 112 14.08 -17.68 12.60
CA ARG A 112 14.91 -16.57 12.10
C ARG A 112 14.12 -15.66 11.15
N ALA A 113 13.28 -16.23 10.31
CA ALA A 113 12.41 -15.47 9.40
C ALA A 113 11.35 -14.67 10.17
N ALA A 114 10.79 -15.23 11.24
CA ALA A 114 9.82 -14.55 12.11
C ALA A 114 10.44 -13.34 12.82
N GLU A 115 11.68 -13.46 13.32
CA GLU A 115 12.41 -12.34 13.91
C GLU A 115 12.66 -11.23 12.88
N GLN A 116 13.11 -11.57 11.67
CA GLN A 116 13.32 -10.61 10.60
C GLN A 116 12.01 -9.93 10.19
N ASN A 117 10.93 -10.67 10.04
CA ASN A 117 9.61 -10.13 9.72
C ASN A 117 9.10 -9.19 10.81
N THR A 118 9.34 -9.50 12.08
CA THR A 118 9.00 -8.61 13.19
C THR A 118 9.71 -7.26 13.07
N LEU A 119 11.01 -7.27 12.78
CA LEU A 119 11.79 -6.04 12.59
C LEU A 119 11.32 -5.24 11.39
N VAL A 120 11.08 -5.90 10.24
CA VAL A 120 10.63 -5.25 9.01
C VAL A 120 9.26 -4.61 9.19
N LEU A 121 8.28 -5.31 9.78
CA LEU A 121 6.94 -4.79 10.00
C LEU A 121 6.95 -3.58 10.95
N ASN A 122 7.66 -3.65 12.06
CA ASN A 122 7.77 -2.53 12.99
C ASN A 122 8.48 -1.33 12.35
N TYR A 123 9.54 -1.57 11.56
CA TYR A 123 10.24 -0.53 10.81
C TYR A 123 9.31 0.13 9.79
N GLN A 124 8.59 -0.64 8.97
CA GLN A 124 7.66 -0.10 7.97
C GLN A 124 6.53 0.70 8.62
N PHE A 125 5.95 0.18 9.68
CA PHE A 125 4.87 0.85 10.40
C PHE A 125 5.31 2.17 11.05
N ARG A 126 6.56 2.25 11.52
CA ARG A 126 7.14 3.44 12.14
C ARG A 126 7.56 4.49 11.13
N THR A 127 8.19 4.07 10.00
CA THR A 127 8.88 4.98 9.08
C THR A 127 8.11 5.26 7.79
N LYS A 128 7.37 4.28 7.27
CA LYS A 128 6.65 4.40 5.98
C LYS A 128 5.19 4.75 6.15
N LEU A 129 4.58 4.25 7.21
CA LEU A 129 3.20 4.54 7.56
C LEU A 129 3.19 5.62 8.66
N ASN A 130 2.33 6.62 8.54
CA ASN A 130 2.20 7.63 9.59
C ASN A 130 1.47 7.04 10.80
N ARG A 131 2.22 6.30 11.63
CA ARG A 131 1.72 5.54 12.79
C ARG A 131 0.81 6.38 13.68
N VAL A 132 1.25 7.58 14.04
CA VAL A 132 0.53 8.43 14.99
C VAL A 132 -0.83 8.84 14.43
N ARG A 133 -0.84 9.31 13.19
CA ARG A 133 -2.07 9.70 12.51
C ARG A 133 -3.02 8.52 12.35
N PHE A 134 -2.50 7.36 11.93
CA PHE A 134 -3.31 6.16 11.76
C PHE A 134 -3.97 5.72 13.06
N ILE A 135 -3.22 5.66 14.17
CA ILE A 135 -3.75 5.26 15.48
C ILE A 135 -4.83 6.25 15.96
N ASP A 136 -4.60 7.56 15.80
CA ASP A 136 -5.57 8.59 16.20
C ASP A 136 -6.86 8.46 15.37
N GLU A 137 -6.78 8.39 14.06
CA GLU A 137 -7.93 8.22 13.17
C GLU A 137 -8.65 6.90 13.42
N PHE A 138 -7.94 5.79 13.55
CA PHE A 138 -8.51 4.47 13.86
C PHE A 138 -9.28 4.48 15.18
N THR A 139 -8.69 5.05 16.22
CA THR A 139 -9.31 5.10 17.55
C THR A 139 -10.55 6.00 17.54
N ARG A 140 -10.49 7.16 16.87
CA ARG A 140 -11.64 8.07 16.75
C ARG A 140 -12.78 7.42 16.00
N THR A 141 -12.51 6.88 14.82
CA THR A 141 -13.52 6.21 13.99
C THR A 141 -14.16 5.04 14.74
N SER A 142 -13.35 4.20 15.40
CA SER A 142 -13.85 3.06 16.17
C SER A 142 -14.75 3.47 17.34
N VAL A 143 -14.45 4.57 18.02
CA VAL A 143 -15.25 5.05 19.17
C VAL A 143 -16.51 5.78 18.71
N ASP A 144 -16.41 6.57 17.63
CA ASP A 144 -17.51 7.43 17.16
C ASP A 144 -18.53 6.65 16.33
N GLU A 145 -18.06 5.75 15.47
CA GLU A 145 -18.90 5.01 14.51
C GLU A 145 -19.12 3.56 14.93
N GLY A 146 -18.39 3.07 15.93
CA GLY A 146 -18.48 1.71 16.45
C GLY A 146 -17.73 0.68 15.60
N THR A 147 -17.37 1.02 14.36
CA THR A 147 -16.66 0.15 13.41
C THR A 147 -15.64 0.98 12.65
N CYS A 148 -14.48 0.40 12.39
CA CYS A 148 -13.45 1.00 11.55
C CYS A 148 -13.03 0.02 10.46
N VAL A 149 -13.13 0.44 9.22
CA VAL A 149 -12.71 -0.35 8.06
C VAL A 149 -11.34 0.15 7.59
N VAL A 150 -10.38 -0.74 7.53
CA VAL A 150 -9.01 -0.43 7.11
C VAL A 150 -8.68 -1.18 5.84
N ARG A 151 -8.22 -0.47 4.82
CA ARG A 151 -7.70 -1.06 3.59
C ARG A 151 -6.18 -1.13 3.66
N LEU A 152 -5.64 -2.32 3.48
CA LEU A 152 -4.24 -2.56 3.24
C LEU A 152 -3.97 -2.51 1.75
N GLY A 153 -2.96 -1.76 1.34
CA GLY A 153 -2.53 -1.66 -0.04
C GLY A 153 -1.01 -1.62 -0.16
N TRP A 154 -0.55 -1.54 -1.40
CA TRP A 154 0.86 -1.39 -1.72
C TRP A 154 1.03 -0.31 -2.78
N LEU A 155 1.82 0.71 -2.47
CA LEU A 155 2.13 1.81 -3.38
C LEU A 155 3.50 1.58 -4.02
N ARG A 156 3.50 1.38 -5.34
CA ARG A 156 4.72 1.35 -6.14
C ARG A 156 4.65 2.49 -7.15
N GLU A 157 5.47 3.51 -6.93
CA GLU A 157 5.65 4.61 -7.87
C GLU A 157 7.00 4.44 -8.56
N THR A 158 7.00 4.44 -9.88
CA THR A 158 8.19 4.45 -10.73
C THR A 158 8.33 5.80 -11.40
N GLU A 159 9.55 6.24 -11.63
CA GLU A 159 9.88 7.46 -12.35
C GLU A 159 10.88 7.09 -13.45
N ALA A 160 10.58 7.49 -14.67
CA ALA A 160 11.52 7.34 -15.78
C ALA A 160 12.64 8.38 -15.63
N VAL A 161 13.85 7.91 -15.48
CA VAL A 161 15.06 8.73 -15.36
C VAL A 161 15.97 8.37 -16.50
N GLU A 162 16.47 9.39 -17.21
CA GLU A 162 17.51 9.20 -18.22
C GLU A 162 18.81 8.86 -17.53
N GLU A 163 19.33 7.67 -17.81
CA GLU A 163 20.65 7.22 -17.32
C GLU A 163 21.53 6.79 -18.48
N GLU A 164 22.81 7.00 -18.28
CA GLU A 164 23.82 6.50 -19.20
C GLU A 164 24.00 5.00 -18.97
N ILE A 165 23.54 4.20 -19.96
CA ILE A 165 23.72 2.75 -19.93
C ILE A 165 24.94 2.41 -20.76
N THR A 166 25.94 1.82 -20.11
CA THR A 166 27.14 1.33 -20.77
C THR A 166 26.91 -0.08 -21.27
N THR A 167 27.10 -0.31 -22.57
CA THR A 167 27.08 -1.65 -23.15
C THR A 167 28.45 -2.29 -22.98
N TRP A 168 28.47 -3.44 -22.34
CA TRP A 168 29.68 -4.17 -22.01
C TRP A 168 29.92 -5.33 -23.00
N GLN A 169 31.17 -5.48 -23.42
CA GLN A 169 31.66 -6.66 -24.10
C GLN A 169 32.59 -7.43 -23.18
N TYR A 170 32.46 -8.74 -23.15
CA TYR A 170 33.23 -9.58 -22.22
C TYR A 170 34.32 -10.30 -22.97
N GLU A 171 35.56 -10.07 -22.58
CA GLU A 171 36.75 -10.69 -23.14
C GLU A 171 37.36 -11.66 -22.13
N GLN A 172 37.92 -12.76 -22.62
CA GLN A 172 38.60 -13.72 -21.76
C GLN A 172 39.87 -13.10 -21.19
N ILE A 173 40.11 -13.26 -19.90
CA ILE A 173 41.33 -12.74 -19.25
C ILE A 173 42.49 -13.65 -19.60
N ILE A 174 43.50 -13.07 -20.29
CA ILE A 174 44.76 -13.72 -20.64
C ILE A 174 45.86 -13.31 -19.68
N ASP A 175 45.74 -12.12 -19.08
CA ASP A 175 46.75 -11.53 -18.21
C ASP A 175 46.53 -11.96 -16.74
N GLN A 176 47.62 -12.41 -16.11
CA GLN A 176 47.62 -12.87 -14.72
C GLN A 176 47.33 -11.74 -13.72
N VAL A 177 47.77 -10.53 -14.04
CA VAL A 177 47.53 -9.33 -13.19
C VAL A 177 46.04 -8.98 -13.16
N ALA A 178 45.37 -9.06 -14.31
CA ALA A 178 43.92 -8.86 -14.41
C ALA A 178 43.13 -9.95 -13.69
N LEU A 179 43.59 -11.19 -13.73
CA LEU A 179 42.98 -12.31 -13.02
C LEU A 179 43.09 -12.15 -11.49
N ASP A 180 44.25 -11.72 -11.00
CA ASP A 180 44.47 -11.44 -9.57
C ASP A 180 43.59 -10.28 -9.09
N ALA A 181 43.45 -9.21 -9.90
CA ALA A 181 42.56 -8.09 -9.60
C ALA A 181 41.09 -8.52 -9.53
N LEU A 182 40.65 -9.38 -10.47
CA LEU A 182 39.28 -9.94 -10.45
C LEU A 182 39.02 -10.79 -9.21
N GLN A 183 40.00 -11.64 -8.81
CA GLN A 183 39.86 -12.46 -7.60
C GLN A 183 39.81 -11.60 -6.33
N GLN A 184 40.59 -10.55 -6.24
CA GLN A 184 40.56 -9.60 -5.14
C GLN A 184 39.20 -8.87 -5.08
N ALA A 185 38.67 -8.45 -6.23
CA ALA A 185 37.35 -7.81 -6.30
C ALA A 185 36.20 -8.77 -5.93
N MET A 186 36.31 -10.06 -6.29
CA MET A 186 35.36 -11.11 -5.88
C MET A 186 35.40 -11.35 -4.35
N ALA A 187 36.60 -11.37 -3.76
CA ALA A 187 36.76 -11.48 -2.32
C ALA A 187 36.17 -10.25 -1.59
N LEU A 188 36.45 -9.04 -2.08
CA LEU A 188 35.87 -7.80 -1.54
C LEU A 188 34.35 -7.78 -1.61
N ARG A 189 33.74 -8.26 -2.69
CA ARG A 189 32.28 -8.37 -2.80
C ARG A 189 31.68 -9.24 -1.71
N THR A 190 32.39 -10.29 -1.27
CA THR A 190 31.93 -11.23 -0.25
C THR A 190 32.19 -10.70 1.17
N GLU A 191 33.35 -10.06 1.40
CA GLU A 191 33.76 -9.59 2.72
C GLU A 191 33.24 -8.20 3.05
N ASN A 192 33.34 -7.24 2.10
CA ASN A 192 32.98 -5.83 2.27
C ASN A 192 32.21 -5.27 1.06
N PRO A 193 30.87 -5.50 0.98
CA PRO A 193 30.07 -5.05 -0.17
C PRO A 193 30.15 -3.53 -0.44
N ASN A 194 30.34 -2.71 0.60
CA ASN A 194 30.42 -1.26 0.47
C ASN A 194 31.74 -0.80 -0.19
N GLU A 195 32.84 -1.50 0.05
CA GLU A 195 34.12 -1.22 -0.60
C GLU A 195 34.10 -1.68 -2.05
N PHE A 196 33.40 -2.78 -2.34
CA PHE A 196 33.20 -3.26 -3.71
C PHE A 196 32.48 -2.23 -4.60
N LEU A 197 31.49 -1.50 -4.06
CA LEU A 197 30.79 -0.46 -4.80
C LEU A 197 31.66 0.76 -5.15
N ASN A 198 32.79 0.93 -4.51
CA ASN A 198 33.75 2.01 -4.81
C ASN A 198 34.77 1.61 -5.90
N LEU A 199 34.78 0.36 -6.36
CA LEU A 199 35.65 -0.07 -7.45
C LEU A 199 35.15 0.49 -8.80
N PRO A 200 36.03 0.59 -9.81
CA PRO A 200 35.66 0.97 -11.16
C PRO A 200 34.53 0.07 -11.71
N GLU A 201 33.65 0.65 -12.52
CA GLU A 201 32.44 -0.05 -13.03
C GLU A 201 32.78 -1.27 -13.91
N ASP A 202 33.87 -1.20 -14.67
CA ASP A 202 34.38 -2.29 -15.48
C ASP A 202 34.74 -3.53 -14.64
N LEU A 203 35.37 -3.32 -13.49
CA LEU A 203 35.70 -4.37 -12.54
C LEU A 203 34.48 -4.92 -11.85
N GLN A 204 33.53 -4.06 -11.47
CA GLN A 204 32.29 -4.50 -10.86
C GLN A 204 31.49 -5.40 -11.83
N GLU A 205 31.41 -4.99 -13.09
CA GLU A 205 30.68 -5.74 -14.11
C GLU A 205 31.40 -7.05 -14.50
N SER A 206 32.74 -7.02 -14.53
CA SER A 206 33.57 -8.22 -14.71
C SER A 206 33.32 -9.26 -13.62
N VAL A 207 33.21 -8.82 -12.36
CA VAL A 207 32.89 -9.70 -11.21
C VAL A 207 31.49 -10.27 -11.33
N LYS A 208 30.49 -9.46 -11.68
CA LYS A 208 29.11 -9.94 -11.85
C LYS A 208 29.03 -11.04 -12.92
N TYR A 209 29.57 -10.75 -14.10
CA TYR A 209 29.56 -11.69 -15.22
C TYR A 209 30.33 -12.98 -14.89
N SER A 210 31.50 -12.86 -14.28
CA SER A 210 32.33 -14.01 -13.93
C SER A 210 31.68 -14.90 -12.87
N MET A 211 30.90 -14.33 -11.97
CA MET A 211 30.11 -15.10 -10.98
C MET A 211 28.91 -15.80 -11.60
N GLU A 212 28.23 -15.17 -12.57
CA GLU A 212 27.07 -15.76 -13.26
C GLU A 212 27.47 -16.88 -14.22
N THR A 213 28.55 -16.67 -14.96
CA THR A 213 29.02 -17.65 -15.99
C THR A 213 30.02 -18.66 -15.46
N SER A 214 30.55 -18.45 -14.23
CA SER A 214 31.66 -19.22 -13.64
C SER A 214 32.94 -19.23 -14.51
N THR A 215 33.07 -18.25 -15.41
CA THR A 215 34.25 -18.10 -16.29
C THR A 215 34.88 -16.72 -16.06
N PRO A 216 36.18 -16.62 -15.80
CA PRO A 216 36.84 -15.32 -15.61
C PRO A 216 36.84 -14.52 -16.90
N ALA A 217 36.17 -13.39 -16.91
CA ALA A 217 36.09 -12.49 -18.04
C ALA A 217 36.21 -11.02 -17.55
N MET A 218 36.78 -10.19 -18.43
CA MET A 218 36.87 -8.75 -18.18
C MET A 218 35.84 -8.00 -19.02
N ALA A 219 35.10 -7.13 -18.41
CA ALA A 219 34.12 -6.28 -19.08
C ALA A 219 34.85 -5.06 -19.69
N VAL A 220 34.63 -4.83 -20.96
CA VAL A 220 35.16 -3.66 -21.69
C VAL A 220 33.95 -2.85 -22.17
N ALA A 221 33.93 -1.56 -21.85
CA ALA A 221 32.90 -0.64 -22.30
C ALA A 221 33.01 -0.43 -23.81
N VAL A 222 31.96 -0.71 -24.57
CA VAL A 222 31.91 -0.57 -26.02
C VAL A 222 31.23 0.72 -26.45
N SER A 223 30.09 1.01 -25.85
CA SER A 223 29.30 2.22 -26.10
C SER A 223 28.54 2.60 -24.86
N SER A 224 28.28 3.89 -24.70
CA SER A 224 27.34 4.40 -23.71
C SER A 224 26.23 5.17 -24.42
N GLU A 225 24.99 4.87 -24.06
CA GLU A 225 23.81 5.51 -24.62
C GLU A 225 22.91 5.96 -23.47
N MET A 226 22.29 7.15 -23.65
CA MET A 226 21.28 7.61 -22.71
C MET A 226 20.00 6.83 -22.96
N ALA A 227 19.54 6.10 -21.95
CA ALA A 227 18.28 5.37 -22.02
C ALA A 227 17.39 5.72 -20.82
N GLU A 228 16.10 5.71 -21.04
CA GLU A 228 15.12 5.85 -19.97
C GLU A 228 15.09 4.57 -19.14
N VAL A 229 15.44 4.70 -17.87
CA VAL A 229 15.37 3.61 -16.88
C VAL A 229 14.28 3.92 -15.86
N GLU A 230 13.40 2.96 -15.65
CA GLU A 230 12.41 3.08 -14.58
C GLU A 230 13.05 2.91 -13.22
N LYS A 231 13.16 4.01 -12.46
CA LYS A 231 13.57 3.95 -11.05
C LYS A 231 12.38 3.91 -10.13
N VAL A 232 12.43 3.02 -9.17
CA VAL A 232 11.41 2.91 -8.14
C VAL A 232 11.57 4.08 -7.15
N ARG A 233 10.63 5.04 -7.19
CA ARG A 233 10.60 6.19 -6.30
C ARG A 233 10.01 5.82 -4.93
N LYS A 234 8.90 5.09 -4.94
CA LYS A 234 8.26 4.58 -3.73
C LYS A 234 7.88 3.13 -3.90
N ASN A 235 8.15 2.35 -2.89
CA ASN A 235 7.76 0.94 -2.79
C ASN A 235 7.48 0.66 -1.32
N GLN A 236 6.20 0.84 -0.94
CA GLN A 236 5.84 0.82 0.48
C GLN A 236 4.39 0.37 0.68
N PRO A 237 4.08 -0.23 1.82
CA PRO A 237 2.69 -0.51 2.18
C PRO A 237 1.91 0.79 2.39
N THR A 238 0.60 0.73 2.17
CA THR A 238 -0.35 1.81 2.49
C THR A 238 -1.43 1.29 3.43
N LEU A 239 -1.86 2.17 4.33
CA LEU A 239 -2.96 1.94 5.26
C LEU A 239 -3.94 3.10 5.10
N ASP A 240 -5.13 2.78 4.62
CA ASP A 240 -6.19 3.75 4.42
C ASP A 240 -7.39 3.41 5.31
N ILE A 241 -7.83 4.36 6.11
CA ILE A 241 -9.10 4.24 6.84
C ILE A 241 -10.21 4.67 5.88
N ILE A 242 -11.12 3.74 5.62
CA ILE A 242 -12.24 3.97 4.72
C ILE A 242 -13.40 4.52 5.53
N ASN A 243 -13.98 5.63 5.05
CA ASN A 243 -15.22 6.14 5.62
C ASN A 243 -16.31 5.08 5.47
N PHE A 244 -17.00 4.80 6.56
CA PHE A 244 -18.08 3.83 6.60
C PHE A 244 -19.17 4.12 5.55
N GLU A 245 -19.45 5.39 5.25
CA GLU A 245 -20.42 5.79 4.22
C GLU A 245 -20.06 5.29 2.81
N ASN A 246 -18.80 4.98 2.56
CA ASN A 246 -18.26 4.56 1.27
C ASN A 246 -17.95 3.06 1.18
N PHE A 247 -18.33 2.30 2.22
CA PHE A 247 -18.05 0.87 2.30
C PHE A 247 -19.34 0.07 2.31
N TYR A 248 -19.56 -0.71 1.27
CA TYR A 248 -20.71 -1.59 1.12
C TYR A 248 -20.27 -3.04 1.27
N LEU A 249 -20.93 -3.76 2.16
CA LEU A 249 -20.64 -5.15 2.46
C LEU A 249 -21.85 -6.00 2.14
N ASP A 250 -21.62 -7.23 1.72
CA ASP A 250 -22.64 -8.23 1.53
C ASP A 250 -23.48 -8.41 2.83
N PRO A 251 -24.80 -8.18 2.80
CA PRO A 251 -25.64 -8.32 3.99
C PRO A 251 -25.67 -9.74 4.56
N SER A 252 -25.39 -10.75 3.74
CA SER A 252 -25.43 -12.16 4.15
C SER A 252 -24.27 -12.58 5.06
N CYS A 253 -23.19 -11.78 5.12
CA CYS A 253 -21.99 -12.11 5.88
C CYS A 253 -22.10 -11.88 7.40
N GLU A 254 -23.19 -11.24 7.89
CA GLU A 254 -23.40 -10.93 9.32
C GLU A 254 -22.20 -10.20 9.98
N GLY A 255 -21.41 -9.45 9.19
CA GLY A 255 -20.24 -8.72 9.65
C GLY A 255 -18.92 -9.51 9.63
N ASP A 256 -18.93 -10.75 9.17
CA ASP A 256 -17.74 -11.59 9.00
C ASP A 256 -17.24 -11.46 7.55
N LEU A 257 -16.16 -10.71 7.36
CA LEU A 257 -15.57 -10.45 6.03
C LEU A 257 -15.17 -11.73 5.28
N ASP A 258 -14.80 -12.78 5.99
CA ASP A 258 -14.39 -14.05 5.37
C ASP A 258 -15.56 -14.80 4.72
N LYS A 259 -16.80 -14.48 5.14
CA LYS A 259 -18.03 -15.04 4.57
C LYS A 259 -18.66 -14.15 3.51
N ALA A 260 -18.17 -12.93 3.35
CA ALA A 260 -18.73 -12.00 2.40
C ALA A 260 -18.43 -12.44 0.96
N SER A 261 -19.47 -12.49 0.13
CA SER A 261 -19.33 -12.77 -1.30
C SER A 261 -18.70 -11.60 -2.04
N PHE A 262 -18.94 -10.38 -1.58
CA PHE A 262 -18.38 -9.15 -2.15
C PHE A 262 -18.23 -8.06 -1.09
N ALA A 263 -17.30 -7.14 -1.35
CA ALA A 263 -17.16 -5.88 -0.64
C ALA A 263 -16.88 -4.78 -1.68
N VAL A 264 -17.61 -3.67 -1.58
CA VAL A 264 -17.47 -2.54 -2.51
C VAL A 264 -17.03 -1.29 -1.77
N ILE A 265 -16.04 -0.62 -2.32
CA ILE A 265 -15.55 0.67 -1.82
C ILE A 265 -15.83 1.72 -2.88
N SER A 266 -16.60 2.75 -2.53
CA SER A 266 -16.82 3.90 -3.39
C SER A 266 -15.83 5.01 -3.06
N PHE A 267 -15.34 5.69 -4.09
CA PHE A 267 -14.46 6.85 -3.93
C PHE A 267 -14.74 7.87 -5.03
N GLU A 268 -14.56 9.13 -4.68
CA GLU A 268 -14.67 10.21 -5.66
C GLU A 268 -13.33 10.39 -6.37
N THR A 269 -13.34 10.41 -7.69
CA THR A 269 -12.15 10.62 -8.50
C THR A 269 -12.45 11.50 -9.70
N SER A 270 -11.43 12.10 -10.28
CA SER A 270 -11.56 12.89 -11.50
C SER A 270 -11.25 12.07 -12.76
N LYS A 271 -11.84 12.47 -13.91
CA LYS A 271 -11.53 11.82 -15.18
C LYS A 271 -10.02 11.87 -15.50
N ALA A 272 -9.35 12.96 -15.14
CA ALA A 272 -7.91 13.13 -15.37
C ALA A 272 -7.08 12.12 -14.55
N GLU A 273 -7.53 11.81 -13.34
CA GLU A 273 -6.88 10.84 -12.47
C GLU A 273 -7.07 9.40 -12.94
N LEU A 274 -8.28 9.05 -13.40
CA LEU A 274 -8.57 7.76 -14.03
C LEU A 274 -7.72 7.53 -15.29
N LEU A 275 -7.58 8.54 -16.15
CA LEU A 275 -6.74 8.45 -17.34
C LEU A 275 -5.25 8.32 -17.02
N LYS A 276 -4.80 8.90 -15.89
CA LYS A 276 -3.41 8.79 -15.43
C LYS A 276 -3.09 7.40 -14.89
N ASP A 277 -4.07 6.72 -14.30
CA ASP A 277 -3.90 5.37 -13.74
C ASP A 277 -3.70 4.30 -14.84
N GLY A 278 -4.07 4.58 -16.10
CA GLY A 278 -3.83 3.70 -17.25
C GLY A 278 -4.61 2.38 -17.25
N ARG A 279 -5.42 2.15 -16.22
CA ARG A 279 -6.26 0.94 -16.08
C ARG A 279 -7.69 1.13 -16.58
N TYR A 280 -8.06 2.37 -16.90
CA TYR A 280 -9.41 2.76 -17.32
C TYR A 280 -9.41 3.44 -18.67
#